data_b801e18d311cea788bb76b52cf631473
#
_entry.id   b801e18d311cea788bb76b52cf631473
#
_cell.length_a   1.000
_cell.length_b   1.000
_cell.length_c   1.000
_cell.angle_alpha   90.00
_cell.angle_beta   90.00
_cell.angle_gamma   90.00
#
_symmetry.space_group_name_H-M   'P 1'
#
loop_
_entity.id
_entity.type
_entity.pdbx_description
1 polymer ?
#
loop_
_entity_poly.entity_id
_entity_poly.type
_entity_poly.pdbx_seq_one_letter_code
_entity_poly.pdbx_strand_id
1 'polypeptide(L)'
;MPKQFVVATSDASSDIMASTITGLLHDARVLLGMDIVFVSEFAEGRRLVRWVDKSADADETIREGQSNLLEETYCQRVVDGRLPLAIPDAQCLPEADRLEITKALKIRTYLAAPIIMSNGRLFGTLCCISHQPRTALGNRQVDALRIVAERVSAELQKNFPDSACSDNG
;
A
#
# COMPACT_ATOMS: atom_id res chain seq x y z
N MET A 1 7.77 29.02 -24.45
CA MET A 1 7.30 27.71 -24.85
C MET A 1 8.01 26.59 -24.12
N PRO A 2 9.29 26.71 -23.79
CA PRO A 2 9.98 25.64 -23.09
C PRO A 2 9.28 25.26 -21.77
N LYS A 3 8.70 26.24 -21.06
CA LYS A 3 8.03 25.98 -19.79
C LYS A 3 6.81 25.09 -19.95
N GLN A 4 6.03 25.32 -20.99
CA GLN A 4 4.84 24.49 -21.25
C GLN A 4 5.23 23.06 -21.57
N PHE A 5 6.31 22.90 -22.28
CA PHE A 5 6.82 21.58 -22.63
C PHE A 5 7.23 20.79 -21.40
N VAL A 6 7.95 21.45 -20.49
CA VAL A 6 8.41 20.82 -19.25
C VAL A 6 7.23 20.42 -18.37
N VAL A 7 6.23 21.28 -18.25
CA VAL A 7 5.04 20.99 -17.45
C VAL A 7 4.29 19.79 -18.03
N ALA A 8 4.10 19.78 -19.34
CA ALA A 8 3.41 18.67 -19.99
C ALA A 8 4.17 17.35 -19.80
N THR A 9 5.49 17.38 -19.85
CA THR A 9 6.30 16.20 -19.65
C THR A 9 6.18 15.69 -18.20
N SER A 10 6.19 16.60 -17.25
CA SER A 10 6.08 16.25 -15.85
C SER A 10 4.73 15.60 -15.56
N ASP A 11 3.65 16.16 -16.07
CA ASP A 11 2.33 15.61 -15.90
C ASP A 11 2.20 14.23 -16.54
N ALA A 12 2.72 14.08 -17.76
CA ALA A 12 2.69 12.80 -18.44
C ALA A 12 3.48 11.73 -17.68
N SER A 13 4.62 12.10 -17.09
CA SER A 13 5.43 11.17 -16.31
C SER A 13 4.68 10.72 -15.04
N SER A 14 3.99 11.66 -14.40
CA SER A 14 3.19 11.35 -13.22
C SER A 14 2.02 10.43 -13.56
N ASP A 15 1.36 10.67 -14.69
CA ASP A 15 0.26 9.82 -15.15
C ASP A 15 0.74 8.42 -15.51
N ILE A 16 1.91 8.30 -16.13
CA ILE A 16 2.50 7.00 -16.45
C ILE A 16 2.82 6.24 -15.17
N MET A 17 3.41 6.92 -14.18
CA MET A 17 3.69 6.29 -12.89
C MET A 17 2.42 5.77 -12.23
N ALA A 18 1.38 6.59 -12.17
CA ALA A 18 0.11 6.21 -11.57
C ALA A 18 -0.50 5.01 -12.28
N SER A 19 -0.49 5.03 -13.61
CA SER A 19 -1.01 3.94 -14.42
C SER A 19 -0.24 2.64 -14.19
N THR A 20 1.08 2.72 -14.12
CA THR A 20 1.93 1.56 -13.88
C THR A 20 1.66 0.98 -12.48
N ILE A 21 1.60 1.83 -11.47
CA ILE A 21 1.35 1.38 -10.10
C ILE A 21 -0.03 0.75 -9.99
N THR A 22 -1.08 1.37 -10.52
CA THR A 22 -2.42 0.81 -10.45
C THR A 22 -2.52 -0.51 -11.21
N GLY A 23 -1.78 -0.66 -12.30
CA GLY A 23 -1.69 -1.94 -13.01
C GLY A 23 -1.06 -3.04 -12.15
N LEU A 24 0.00 -2.71 -11.41
CA LEU A 24 0.63 -3.64 -10.47
C LEU A 24 -0.34 -4.03 -9.35
N LEU A 25 -1.09 -3.08 -8.84
CA LEU A 25 -2.09 -3.35 -7.80
C LEU A 25 -3.19 -4.27 -8.32
N HIS A 26 -3.64 -4.03 -9.54
CA HIS A 26 -4.67 -4.86 -10.16
C HIS A 26 -4.19 -6.30 -10.30
N ASP A 27 -2.99 -6.49 -10.82
CA ASP A 27 -2.44 -7.83 -10.99
C ASP A 27 -2.29 -8.54 -9.65
N ALA A 28 -1.82 -7.84 -8.63
CA ALA A 28 -1.68 -8.40 -7.28
C ALA A 28 -3.05 -8.79 -6.71
N ARG A 29 -4.05 -7.91 -6.89
CA ARG A 29 -5.39 -8.19 -6.40
C ARG A 29 -5.98 -9.46 -7.02
N VAL A 30 -5.87 -9.58 -8.33
CA VAL A 30 -6.39 -10.76 -9.04
C VAL A 30 -5.61 -12.01 -8.63
N LEU A 31 -4.29 -11.93 -8.62
CA LEU A 31 -3.45 -13.06 -8.27
C LEU A 31 -3.72 -13.58 -6.85
N LEU A 32 -3.87 -12.68 -5.91
CA LEU A 32 -4.06 -13.03 -4.49
C LEU A 32 -5.53 -13.21 -4.13
N GLY A 33 -6.44 -12.89 -5.05
CA GLY A 33 -7.88 -13.03 -4.81
C GLY A 33 -8.42 -12.10 -3.73
N MET A 34 -7.88 -10.90 -3.64
CA MET A 34 -8.29 -9.94 -2.62
C MET A 34 -9.35 -8.98 -3.15
N ASP A 35 -10.08 -8.33 -2.26
CA ASP A 35 -11.12 -7.39 -2.65
C ASP A 35 -10.56 -5.99 -2.91
N ILE A 36 -9.57 -5.59 -2.14
CA ILE A 36 -8.96 -4.26 -2.23
C ILE A 36 -7.45 -4.40 -2.08
N VAL A 37 -6.70 -3.71 -2.95
CA VAL A 37 -5.24 -3.57 -2.81
C VAL A 37 -4.93 -2.08 -2.92
N PHE A 38 -4.09 -1.58 -2.04
CA PHE A 38 -3.76 -0.16 -2.05
C PHE A 38 -2.34 0.09 -1.55
N VAL A 39 -1.78 1.22 -2.00
CA VAL A 39 -0.51 1.74 -1.52
C VAL A 39 -0.81 2.87 -0.55
N SER A 40 -0.22 2.81 0.62
CA SER A 40 -0.28 3.91 1.57
C SER A 40 1.10 4.50 1.78
N GLU A 41 1.14 5.82 1.93
CA GLU A 41 2.35 6.56 2.24
C GLU A 41 2.29 7.02 3.69
N PHE A 42 3.41 6.88 4.41
CA PHE A 42 3.53 7.36 5.78
C PHE A 42 4.19 8.74 5.75
N ALA A 43 3.49 9.73 6.26
CA ALA A 43 4.02 11.09 6.31
C ALA A 43 3.43 11.82 7.51
N GLU A 44 4.29 12.45 8.29
CA GLU A 44 3.88 13.33 9.39
C GLU A 44 2.92 12.66 10.39
N GLY A 45 3.18 11.41 10.71
CA GLY A 45 2.37 10.65 11.65
C GLY A 45 1.03 10.18 11.09
N ARG A 46 0.85 10.29 9.78
CA ARG A 46 -0.40 9.90 9.12
C ARG A 46 -0.13 8.90 8.00
N ARG A 47 -1.16 8.13 7.70
CA ARG A 47 -1.19 7.25 6.54
C ARG A 47 -2.05 7.89 5.47
N LEU A 48 -1.49 8.09 4.29
CA LEU A 48 -2.21 8.64 3.15
C LEU A 48 -2.36 7.55 2.09
N VAL A 49 -3.60 7.27 1.67
CA VAL A 49 -3.87 6.30 0.59
C VAL A 49 -3.54 6.97 -0.74
N ARG A 50 -2.57 6.41 -1.46
CA ARG A 50 -2.08 7.00 -2.72
C ARG A 50 -2.74 6.39 -3.95
N TRP A 51 -2.79 5.07 -4.03
CA TRP A 51 -3.37 4.37 -5.18
C TRP A 51 -4.16 3.17 -4.68
N VAL A 52 -5.27 2.86 -5.34
CA VAL A 52 -6.19 1.79 -4.93
C VAL A 52 -6.65 1.03 -6.16
N ASP A 53 -6.74 -0.29 -6.04
CA ASP A 53 -7.47 -1.14 -6.97
C ASP A 53 -8.49 -1.96 -6.18
N LYS A 54 -9.73 -1.95 -6.62
CA LYS A 54 -10.84 -2.62 -5.94
C LYS A 54 -11.57 -3.53 -6.90
N SER A 55 -12.12 -4.63 -6.37
CA SER A 55 -13.07 -5.44 -7.15
C SER A 55 -14.39 -4.69 -7.27
N ALA A 56 -15.21 -5.10 -8.24
CA ALA A 56 -16.51 -4.45 -8.48
C ALA A 56 -17.44 -4.52 -7.27
N ASP A 57 -17.28 -5.57 -6.45
CA ASP A 57 -18.13 -5.79 -5.29
C ASP A 57 -17.56 -5.20 -3.99
N ALA A 58 -16.38 -4.62 -4.06
CA ALA A 58 -15.72 -4.10 -2.86
C ALA A 58 -16.38 -2.82 -2.37
N ASP A 59 -16.29 -2.63 -1.06
CA ASP A 59 -16.82 -1.45 -0.40
C ASP A 59 -16.00 -0.20 -0.81
N GLU A 60 -16.64 0.95 -0.80
CA GLU A 60 -16.04 2.24 -1.15
C GLU A 60 -15.29 2.87 0.02
N THR A 61 -15.02 2.11 1.07
CA THR A 61 -14.43 2.64 2.30
C THR A 61 -12.98 3.08 2.16
N ILE A 62 -12.25 2.53 1.19
CA ILE A 62 -10.86 2.95 0.92
C ILE A 62 -10.83 3.70 -0.39
N ARG A 63 -10.34 4.95 -0.36
CA ARG A 63 -10.28 5.84 -1.51
C ARG A 63 -8.97 6.60 -1.53
N GLU A 64 -8.52 6.94 -2.72
CA GLU A 64 -7.34 7.77 -2.89
C GLU A 64 -7.52 9.11 -2.20
N GLY A 65 -6.46 9.58 -1.55
CA GLY A 65 -6.47 10.83 -0.81
C GLY A 65 -6.94 10.71 0.63
N GLN A 66 -7.47 9.57 1.01
CA GLN A 66 -7.93 9.33 2.37
C GLN A 66 -6.75 9.29 3.33
N SER A 67 -6.89 9.94 4.48
CA SER A 67 -5.82 10.06 5.46
C SER A 67 -6.32 9.66 6.85
N ASN A 68 -5.48 8.91 7.57
CA ASN A 68 -5.76 8.47 8.92
C ASN A 68 -4.51 8.65 9.79
N LEU A 69 -4.69 8.75 11.10
CA LEU A 69 -3.56 8.72 12.01
C LEU A 69 -2.92 7.32 11.94
N LEU A 70 -1.59 7.27 11.87
CA LEU A 70 -0.88 5.99 11.78
C LEU A 70 -1.25 5.04 12.91
N GLU A 71 -1.39 5.57 14.14
CA GLU A 71 -1.72 4.75 15.29
C GLU A 71 -3.08 4.05 15.19
N GLU A 72 -3.97 4.54 14.35
CA GLU A 72 -5.29 3.96 14.17
C GLU A 72 -5.31 2.88 13.09
N THR A 73 -4.19 2.68 12.38
CA THR A 73 -4.16 1.80 11.22
C THR A 73 -3.41 0.51 11.50
N TYR A 74 -3.69 -0.51 10.70
CA TYR A 74 -2.91 -1.74 10.69
C TYR A 74 -1.47 -1.47 10.24
N CYS A 75 -1.29 -0.52 9.34
CA CYS A 75 -0.01 -0.26 8.71
C CYS A 75 1.12 0.01 9.72
N GLN A 76 0.84 0.85 10.72
CA GLN A 76 1.83 1.12 11.76
C GLN A 76 2.14 -0.14 12.58
N ARG A 77 1.10 -0.88 12.94
CA ARG A 77 1.25 -2.08 13.77
C ARG A 77 2.00 -3.20 13.06
N VAL A 78 1.78 -3.29 11.75
CA VAL A 78 2.48 -4.29 10.93
C VAL A 78 3.96 -3.94 10.83
N VAL A 79 4.27 -2.66 10.61
CA VAL A 79 5.66 -2.20 10.45
C VAL A 79 6.44 -2.36 11.76
N ASP A 80 5.82 -2.09 12.91
CA ASP A 80 6.52 -2.20 14.19
C ASP A 80 6.38 -3.58 14.85
N GLY A 81 5.80 -4.55 14.14
CA GLY A 81 5.76 -5.93 14.59
C GLY A 81 4.64 -6.28 15.56
N ARG A 82 3.75 -5.36 15.85
CA ARG A 82 2.60 -5.64 16.74
C ARG A 82 1.54 -6.51 16.07
N LEU A 83 1.46 -6.47 14.73
CA LEU A 83 0.59 -7.35 13.95
C LEU A 83 1.43 -8.08 12.90
N PRO A 84 1.06 -9.32 12.56
CA PRO A 84 1.75 -10.04 11.50
C PRO A 84 1.43 -9.46 10.13
N LEU A 85 2.29 -9.74 9.14
CA LEU A 85 2.10 -9.29 7.76
C LEU A 85 0.96 -10.02 7.07
N ALA A 86 0.58 -11.18 7.56
CA ALA A 86 -0.54 -11.95 7.03
C ALA A 86 -1.52 -12.26 8.15
N ILE A 87 -2.76 -11.84 7.99
CA ILE A 87 -3.83 -12.09 8.94
C ILE A 87 -4.95 -12.82 8.19
N PRO A 88 -5.03 -14.16 8.33
CA PRO A 88 -6.06 -14.94 7.62
C PRO A 88 -7.49 -14.60 8.03
N ASP A 89 -7.69 -14.25 9.30
CA ASP A 89 -9.00 -13.83 9.79
C ASP A 89 -8.80 -12.88 10.97
N ALA A 90 -9.11 -11.62 10.76
CA ALA A 90 -8.94 -10.58 11.78
C ALA A 90 -9.79 -10.84 13.02
N GLN A 91 -10.91 -11.51 12.88
CA GLN A 91 -11.77 -11.82 14.03
C GLN A 91 -11.12 -12.86 14.97
N CYS A 92 -10.18 -13.64 14.46
CA CYS A 92 -9.46 -14.62 15.24
C CYS A 92 -8.19 -14.06 15.90
N LEU A 93 -7.88 -12.79 15.68
CA LEU A 93 -6.70 -12.14 16.23
C LEU A 93 -7.16 -10.96 17.08
N PRO A 94 -7.15 -11.09 18.42
CA PRO A 94 -7.70 -10.04 19.30
C PRO A 94 -7.11 -8.66 19.08
N GLU A 95 -5.80 -8.56 18.79
CA GLU A 95 -5.15 -7.29 18.52
C GLU A 95 -5.78 -6.57 17.33
N ALA A 96 -6.17 -7.33 16.30
CA ALA A 96 -6.79 -6.77 15.11
C ALA A 96 -8.30 -6.55 15.32
N ASP A 97 -8.96 -7.52 15.94
CA ASP A 97 -10.41 -7.50 16.07
C ASP A 97 -10.91 -6.28 16.86
N ARG A 98 -10.16 -5.85 17.85
CA ARG A 98 -10.57 -4.71 18.70
C ARG A 98 -10.34 -3.35 18.07
N LEU A 99 -9.63 -3.26 16.95
CA LEU A 99 -9.40 -1.99 16.29
C LEU A 99 -10.66 -1.52 15.58
N GLU A 100 -10.98 -0.24 15.73
CA GLU A 100 -12.15 0.33 15.08
C GLU A 100 -12.08 0.21 13.57
N ILE A 101 -10.88 0.36 13.01
CA ILE A 101 -10.68 0.28 11.57
C ILE A 101 -11.04 -1.09 11.01
N THR A 102 -10.91 -2.15 11.80
CA THR A 102 -11.31 -3.50 11.40
C THR A 102 -12.80 -3.54 11.06
N LYS A 103 -13.61 -2.90 11.89
CA LYS A 103 -15.06 -2.85 11.67
C LYS A 103 -15.42 -1.85 10.58
N ALA A 104 -14.77 -0.70 10.58
CA ALA A 104 -15.06 0.36 9.61
C ALA A 104 -14.78 -0.10 8.19
N LEU A 105 -13.70 -0.83 7.96
CA LEU A 105 -13.32 -1.33 6.65
C LEU A 105 -13.75 -2.77 6.40
N LYS A 106 -14.46 -3.37 7.34
CA LYS A 106 -14.95 -4.76 7.25
C LYS A 106 -13.83 -5.74 6.92
N ILE A 107 -12.69 -5.58 7.61
CA ILE A 107 -11.52 -6.41 7.36
C ILE A 107 -11.72 -7.80 7.95
N ARG A 108 -11.62 -8.82 7.11
CA ARG A 108 -11.54 -10.21 7.56
C ARG A 108 -10.16 -10.76 7.29
N THR A 109 -9.62 -10.51 6.11
CA THR A 109 -8.27 -10.92 5.74
C THR A 109 -7.44 -9.67 5.45
N TYR A 110 -6.19 -9.67 5.91
CA TYR A 110 -5.26 -8.57 5.68
C TYR A 110 -3.88 -9.14 5.31
N LEU A 111 -3.26 -8.50 4.33
CA LEU A 111 -1.93 -8.87 3.90
C LEU A 111 -1.17 -7.58 3.62
N ALA A 112 0.07 -7.50 4.05
CA ALA A 112 0.86 -6.29 3.84
C ALA A 112 2.33 -6.60 3.54
N ALA A 113 2.96 -5.68 2.84
CA ALA A 113 4.41 -5.67 2.65
C ALA A 113 4.90 -4.23 2.73
N PRO A 114 6.00 -3.97 3.45
CA PRO A 114 6.58 -2.63 3.50
C PRO A 114 7.10 -2.23 2.12
N ILE A 115 6.98 -0.95 1.79
CA ILE A 115 7.58 -0.38 0.59
C ILE A 115 8.83 0.37 1.03
N ILE A 116 9.99 -0.17 0.68
CA ILE A 116 11.28 0.36 1.10
C ILE A 116 11.97 0.98 -0.12
N MET A 117 12.38 2.23 0.01
CA MET A 117 13.08 2.94 -1.07
C MET A 117 14.54 2.50 -1.14
N SER A 118 15.20 2.85 -2.25
CA SER A 118 16.57 2.42 -2.49
C SER A 118 17.56 2.89 -1.43
N ASN A 119 17.26 3.98 -0.74
CA ASN A 119 18.10 4.48 0.35
C ASN A 119 17.77 3.83 1.71
N GLY A 120 16.89 2.84 1.72
CA GLY A 120 16.47 2.16 2.96
C GLY A 120 15.32 2.83 3.69
N ARG A 121 14.85 3.99 3.22
CA ARG A 121 13.73 4.67 3.86
C ARG A 121 12.43 3.92 3.63
N LEU A 122 11.60 3.87 4.65
CA LEU A 122 10.26 3.32 4.54
C LEU A 122 9.35 4.37 3.92
N PHE A 123 8.80 4.06 2.75
CA PHE A 123 7.80 4.92 2.11
C PHE A 123 6.42 4.72 2.76
N GLY A 124 6.07 3.49 2.99
CA GLY A 124 4.77 3.11 3.53
C GLY A 124 4.55 1.62 3.34
N THR A 125 3.32 1.23 3.03
CA THR A 125 2.96 -0.18 2.88
C THR A 125 2.10 -0.43 1.64
N LEU A 126 2.26 -1.63 1.10
CA LEU A 126 1.35 -2.20 0.11
C LEU A 126 0.42 -3.13 0.88
N CYS A 127 -0.87 -2.87 0.83
CA CYS A 127 -1.86 -3.56 1.66
C CYS A 127 -2.94 -4.21 0.81
N CYS A 128 -3.39 -5.37 1.28
CA CYS A 128 -4.52 -6.09 0.68
C CYS A 128 -5.55 -6.38 1.75
N ILE A 129 -6.82 -6.22 1.40
CA ILE A 129 -7.94 -6.49 2.30
C ILE A 129 -8.93 -7.39 1.59
N SER A 130 -9.48 -8.36 2.33
CA SER A 130 -10.63 -9.13 1.90
C SER A 130 -11.70 -9.07 2.97
N HIS A 131 -12.96 -9.05 2.55
CA HIS A 131 -14.12 -9.06 3.44
C HIS A 131 -14.51 -10.49 3.83
N GLN A 132 -13.78 -11.48 3.33
CA GLN A 132 -13.98 -12.90 3.65
C GLN A 132 -12.70 -13.45 4.29
N PRO A 133 -12.81 -14.40 5.23
CA PRO A 133 -11.62 -15.02 5.79
C PRO A 133 -10.92 -15.90 4.75
N ARG A 134 -9.59 -15.99 4.86
CA ARG A 134 -8.76 -16.77 3.94
C ARG A 134 -7.79 -17.60 4.75
N THR A 135 -8.23 -18.77 5.17
CA THR A 135 -7.45 -19.60 6.08
C THR A 135 -6.14 -20.11 5.50
N ALA A 136 -6.05 -20.17 4.16
CA ALA A 136 -4.82 -20.62 3.49
C ALA A 136 -3.78 -19.52 3.30
N LEU A 137 -4.07 -18.30 3.74
CA LEU A 137 -3.15 -17.18 3.58
C LEU A 137 -1.96 -17.32 4.53
N GLY A 138 -0.76 -17.16 4.00
CA GLY A 138 0.46 -17.30 4.80
C GLY A 138 1.66 -16.64 4.14
N ASN A 139 2.85 -17.17 4.47
CA ASN A 139 4.11 -16.57 4.04
C ASN A 139 4.30 -16.53 2.52
N ARG A 140 3.72 -17.48 1.80
CA ARG A 140 3.81 -17.47 0.33
C ARG A 140 3.19 -16.22 -0.26
N GLN A 141 2.04 -15.84 0.27
CA GLN A 141 1.34 -14.64 -0.20
C GLN A 141 2.08 -13.38 0.20
N VAL A 142 2.68 -13.37 1.39
CA VAL A 142 3.54 -12.25 1.82
C VAL A 142 4.72 -12.11 0.86
N ASP A 143 5.38 -13.21 0.52
CA ASP A 143 6.53 -13.17 -0.39
C ASP A 143 6.13 -12.66 -1.78
N ALA A 144 4.99 -13.12 -2.28
CA ALA A 144 4.48 -12.62 -3.55
C ALA A 144 4.20 -11.11 -3.49
N LEU A 145 3.62 -10.66 -2.41
CA LEU A 145 3.32 -9.24 -2.24
C LEU A 145 4.59 -8.40 -2.11
N ARG A 146 5.64 -8.94 -1.49
CA ARG A 146 6.94 -8.27 -1.39
C ARG A 146 7.53 -7.98 -2.76
N ILE A 147 7.38 -8.92 -3.69
CA ILE A 147 7.87 -8.71 -5.06
C ILE A 147 7.13 -7.54 -5.71
N VAL A 148 5.82 -7.47 -5.51
CA VAL A 148 5.03 -6.34 -6.02
C VAL A 148 5.46 -5.04 -5.35
N ALA A 149 5.69 -5.05 -4.04
CA ALA A 149 6.14 -3.88 -3.29
C ALA A 149 7.48 -3.37 -3.82
N GLU A 150 8.39 -4.27 -4.17
CA GLU A 150 9.68 -3.89 -4.76
C GLU A 150 9.49 -3.19 -6.11
N ARG A 151 8.55 -3.66 -6.91
CA ARG A 151 8.25 -3.04 -8.19
C ARG A 151 7.61 -1.67 -8.03
N VAL A 152 6.72 -1.54 -7.04
CA VAL A 152 6.13 -0.23 -6.70
C VAL A 152 7.23 0.72 -6.27
N SER A 153 8.15 0.26 -5.41
CA SER A 153 9.29 1.06 -4.97
C SER A 153 10.12 1.53 -6.16
N ALA A 154 10.39 0.64 -7.13
CA ALA A 154 11.16 0.99 -8.31
C ALA A 154 10.48 2.08 -9.14
N GLU A 155 9.16 2.00 -9.28
CA GLU A 155 8.40 3.02 -10.00
C GLU A 155 8.43 4.36 -9.26
N LEU A 156 8.27 4.32 -7.94
CA LEU A 156 8.38 5.54 -7.12
C LEU A 156 9.76 6.16 -7.24
N GLN A 157 10.81 5.34 -7.24
CA GLN A 157 12.18 5.80 -7.31
C GLN A 157 12.48 6.55 -8.60
N LYS A 158 11.87 6.18 -9.71
CA LYS A 158 12.03 6.86 -10.99
C LYS A 158 11.52 8.31 -10.93
N ASN A 159 10.43 8.53 -10.18
CA ASN A 159 9.77 9.82 -10.14
C ASN A 159 10.15 10.66 -8.93
N PHE A 160 10.66 10.02 -7.90
CA PHE A 160 11.15 10.67 -6.69
C PHE A 160 12.57 10.18 -6.44
N PRO A 161 13.53 10.64 -7.24
CA PRO A 161 14.90 10.17 -7.09
C PRO A 161 15.43 10.47 -5.70
N ASP A 162 16.30 9.58 -5.24
CA ASP A 162 16.91 9.73 -3.94
C ASP A 162 17.77 10.98 -3.92
N SER A 163 17.40 11.92 -3.08
CA SER A 163 18.14 13.17 -2.97
C SER A 163 19.30 13.09 -1.98
N ALA A 164 19.50 11.92 -1.40
CA ALA A 164 20.55 11.77 -0.40
C ALA A 164 21.93 12.07 -0.95
N CYS A 165 22.11 11.85 -2.23
CA CYS A 165 23.40 12.12 -2.84
C CYS A 165 23.73 13.60 -2.85
N SER A 166 22.74 14.45 -2.72
CA SER A 166 23.00 15.88 -2.70
C SER A 166 23.50 16.37 -1.34
N ASP A 167 23.42 15.51 -0.35
CA ASP A 167 23.76 15.91 1.00
C ASP A 167 25.21 15.77 1.32
N ASN A 168 25.97 15.45 0.36
CA ASN A 168 27.36 15.25 0.60
C ASN A 168 28.08 16.48 0.87
N GLY A 169 27.38 17.51 0.87
CA GLY A 169 28.02 18.79 1.15
C GLY A 169 28.80 18.78 2.43
#